data_5d49eb97d2cf287a28966fc3607490fb
#
_entry.id   5d49eb97d2cf287a28966fc3607490fb
#
_cell.length_a   1.000
_cell.length_b   1.000
_cell.length_c   1.000
_cell.angle_alpha   90.00
_cell.angle_beta   90.00
_cell.angle_gamma   90.00
#
_symmetry.space_group_name_H-M   'P 1'
#
loop_
_entity.id
_entity.type
_entity.pdbx_description
1 polymer ?
#
loop_
_entity_poly.entity_id
_entity_poly.type
_entity_poly.pdbx_seq_one_letter_code
_entity_poly.pdbx_strand_id
1 'polypeptide(L)'
;NGCHHNISLWTGEPDEGGENKFMPEGDNPQIPGEVGMKAIGGIMEHLRALTCLGSPTVNSYRRLWDTGFWAPVFADWGFQNRTTALRISAPGRFEYRSVDSAVNPYLSFAGLLKAMDDGLERNLDPGPPEERNIYEAMDAGKDVQKIPMSLGEALDALRADEVVKSALPGEMFMVFEHYKRDEWERFNWTVTDWDVEEYLDILP
;
A
#
# COMPACT_ATOMS: atom_id res chain seq x y z
N ASN A 1 -5.32 12.30 -4.91
CA ASN A 1 -6.59 11.59 -4.71
C ASN A 1 -6.33 10.11 -4.47
N GLY A 2 -7.04 9.49 -3.49
CA GLY A 2 -7.01 8.05 -3.27
C GLY A 2 -7.87 7.31 -4.29
N CYS A 3 -7.44 6.11 -4.68
CA CYS A 3 -8.21 5.17 -5.51
C CYS A 3 -8.28 3.82 -4.77
N HIS A 4 -8.90 3.82 -3.59
CA HIS A 4 -8.85 2.68 -2.68
C HIS A 4 -9.42 1.41 -3.31
N HIS A 5 -8.70 0.29 -3.18
CA HIS A 5 -9.13 -1.02 -3.65
C HIS A 5 -9.86 -1.75 -2.54
N ASN A 6 -11.14 -2.03 -2.75
CA ASN A 6 -11.92 -2.90 -1.87
C ASN A 6 -11.84 -4.33 -2.40
N ILE A 7 -11.42 -5.26 -1.54
CA ILE A 7 -11.05 -6.61 -1.92
C ILE A 7 -11.86 -7.61 -1.09
N SER A 8 -12.48 -8.57 -1.77
CA SER A 8 -13.07 -9.79 -1.22
C SER A 8 -12.70 -10.98 -2.09
N LEU A 9 -12.63 -12.17 -1.51
CA LEU A 9 -12.29 -13.41 -2.22
C LEU A 9 -13.48 -14.38 -2.16
N TRP A 10 -13.89 -14.89 -3.33
CA TRP A 10 -15.06 -15.76 -3.45
C TRP A 10 -14.73 -17.08 -4.12
N THR A 11 -15.40 -18.16 -3.68
CA THR A 11 -15.41 -19.45 -4.38
C THR A 11 -16.63 -19.51 -5.28
N GLY A 12 -16.51 -19.05 -6.51
CA GLY A 12 -17.63 -18.94 -7.44
C GLY A 12 -18.24 -17.55 -7.48
N GLU A 13 -19.28 -17.39 -8.28
CA GLU A 13 -19.95 -16.11 -8.46
C GLU A 13 -20.84 -15.78 -7.25
N PRO A 14 -20.79 -14.53 -6.74
CA PRO A 14 -21.59 -14.11 -5.58
C PRO A 14 -23.09 -14.32 -5.75
N ASP A 15 -23.60 -14.08 -6.97
CA ASP A 15 -25.02 -14.18 -7.31
C ASP A 15 -25.48 -15.63 -7.54
N GLU A 16 -24.57 -16.59 -7.69
CA GLU A 16 -24.82 -18.00 -7.93
C GLU A 16 -24.54 -18.89 -6.69
N GLY A 17 -24.48 -18.29 -5.50
CA GLY A 17 -24.25 -19.00 -4.24
C GLY A 17 -22.76 -19.19 -3.91
N GLY A 18 -21.89 -18.37 -4.47
CA GLY A 18 -20.47 -18.33 -4.10
C GLY A 18 -20.29 -17.96 -2.62
N GLU A 19 -19.22 -18.46 -2.02
CA GLU A 19 -18.86 -18.22 -0.62
C GLU A 19 -17.73 -17.19 -0.52
N ASN A 20 -17.93 -16.13 0.26
CA ASN A 20 -16.89 -15.15 0.56
C ASN A 20 -15.93 -15.70 1.63
N LYS A 21 -14.68 -15.91 1.23
CA LYS A 21 -13.63 -16.51 2.07
C LYS A 21 -13.03 -15.54 3.11
N PHE A 22 -13.41 -14.27 3.08
CA PHE A 22 -13.00 -13.29 4.08
C PHE A 22 -14.06 -13.08 5.17
N MET A 23 -15.20 -13.80 5.09
CA MET A 23 -16.21 -13.70 6.14
C MET A 23 -15.65 -14.16 7.48
N PRO A 24 -16.04 -13.49 8.59
CA PRO A 24 -15.69 -13.90 9.95
C PRO A 24 -16.09 -15.35 10.24
N GLU A 25 -15.23 -16.10 10.92
CA GLU A 25 -15.45 -17.49 11.33
C GLU A 25 -15.70 -17.64 12.84
N GLY A 26 -15.48 -16.57 13.61
CA GLY A 26 -15.63 -16.56 15.06
C GLY A 26 -16.72 -15.62 15.55
N ASP A 27 -16.78 -15.43 16.86
CA ASP A 27 -17.79 -14.59 17.55
C ASP A 27 -17.66 -13.09 17.27
N ASN A 28 -16.48 -12.63 16.82
CA ASN A 28 -16.26 -11.24 16.46
C ASN A 28 -16.52 -11.00 14.96
N PRO A 29 -17.64 -10.34 14.60
CA PRO A 29 -18.01 -10.14 13.20
C PRO A 29 -17.10 -9.15 12.46
N GLN A 30 -16.14 -8.52 13.12
CA GLN A 30 -15.19 -7.60 12.50
C GLN A 30 -13.90 -8.28 12.08
N ILE A 31 -13.51 -9.39 12.70
CA ILE A 31 -12.27 -10.10 12.40
C ILE A 31 -12.50 -10.97 11.15
N PRO A 32 -11.76 -10.77 10.06
CA PRO A 32 -11.83 -11.67 8.91
C PRO A 32 -11.51 -13.11 9.31
N GLY A 33 -12.09 -14.08 8.60
CA GLY A 33 -11.76 -15.47 8.76
C GLY A 33 -10.28 -15.77 8.45
N GLU A 34 -9.84 -17.00 8.70
CA GLU A 34 -8.43 -17.40 8.58
C GLU A 34 -7.82 -17.00 7.24
N VAL A 35 -8.51 -17.23 6.13
CA VAL A 35 -8.06 -16.86 4.78
C VAL A 35 -7.86 -15.35 4.66
N GLY A 36 -8.79 -14.56 5.20
CA GLY A 36 -8.69 -13.11 5.17
C GLY A 36 -7.52 -12.58 5.97
N MET A 37 -7.28 -13.13 7.17
CA MET A 37 -6.16 -12.74 8.03
C MET A 37 -4.80 -13.06 7.39
N LYS A 38 -4.65 -14.23 6.77
CA LYS A 38 -3.42 -14.60 6.04
C LYS A 38 -3.20 -13.71 4.82
N ALA A 39 -4.25 -13.38 4.07
CA ALA A 39 -4.17 -12.45 2.95
C ALA A 39 -3.72 -11.05 3.40
N ILE A 40 -4.24 -10.56 4.54
CA ILE A 40 -3.77 -9.32 5.16
C ILE A 40 -2.30 -9.44 5.55
N GLY A 41 -1.89 -10.55 6.18
CA GLY A 41 -0.50 -10.81 6.55
C GLY A 41 0.45 -10.69 5.36
N GLY A 42 0.08 -11.28 4.21
CA GLY A 42 0.86 -11.16 2.98
C GLY A 42 0.94 -9.72 2.46
N ILE A 43 -0.19 -8.99 2.45
CA ILE A 43 -0.16 -7.58 2.04
C ILE A 43 0.71 -6.75 2.97
N MET A 44 0.65 -6.98 4.28
CA MET A 44 1.46 -6.25 5.27
C MET A 44 2.96 -6.51 5.09
N GLU A 45 3.37 -7.76 4.86
CA GLU A 45 4.76 -8.14 4.59
C GLU A 45 5.33 -7.39 3.37
N HIS A 46 4.54 -7.30 2.29
CA HIS A 46 4.95 -6.75 1.01
C HIS A 46 4.51 -5.29 0.78
N LEU A 47 3.95 -4.63 1.79
CA LEU A 47 3.28 -3.34 1.66
C LEU A 47 4.16 -2.26 1.03
N ARG A 48 5.45 -2.23 1.38
CA ARG A 48 6.38 -1.24 0.86
C ARG A 48 6.59 -1.38 -0.66
N ALA A 49 6.71 -2.60 -1.15
CA ALA A 49 6.82 -2.90 -2.58
C ALA A 49 5.49 -2.64 -3.31
N LEU A 50 4.37 -3.05 -2.72
CA LEU A 50 3.04 -2.80 -3.24
C LEU A 50 2.72 -1.31 -3.41
N THR A 51 3.27 -0.46 -2.53
CA THR A 51 3.10 1.00 -2.64
C THR A 51 3.66 1.54 -3.96
N CYS A 52 4.74 0.95 -4.50
CA CYS A 52 5.28 1.34 -5.80
C CYS A 52 4.28 1.13 -6.95
N LEU A 53 3.53 0.03 -6.92
CA LEU A 53 2.51 -0.28 -7.93
C LEU A 53 1.22 0.52 -7.72
N GLY A 54 0.87 0.80 -6.47
CA GLY A 54 -0.33 1.56 -6.10
C GLY A 54 -0.19 3.07 -6.22
N SER A 55 1.02 3.58 -6.02
CA SER A 55 1.37 5.01 -6.05
C SER A 55 2.55 5.26 -7.01
N PRO A 56 2.33 5.13 -8.35
CA PRO A 56 3.40 4.91 -9.31
C PRO A 56 4.04 6.18 -9.88
N THR A 57 3.78 7.36 -9.33
CA THR A 57 4.35 8.63 -9.82
C THR A 57 4.99 9.44 -8.71
N VAL A 58 5.91 10.34 -9.04
CA VAL A 58 6.47 11.28 -8.05
C VAL A 58 5.38 12.12 -7.38
N ASN A 59 4.31 12.44 -8.12
CA ASN A 59 3.18 13.20 -7.60
C ASN A 59 2.33 12.40 -6.60
N SER A 60 2.30 11.06 -6.69
CA SER A 60 1.55 10.19 -5.80
C SER A 60 1.92 10.38 -4.33
N TYR A 61 3.19 10.65 -4.06
CA TYR A 61 3.73 10.78 -2.70
C TYR A 61 3.46 12.13 -2.05
N ARG A 62 3.11 13.17 -2.82
CA ARG A 62 2.85 14.51 -2.26
C ARG A 62 1.73 14.52 -1.23
N ARG A 63 0.70 13.69 -1.39
CA ARG A 63 -0.40 13.56 -0.43
C ARG A 63 -0.01 12.89 0.89
N LEU A 64 1.13 12.20 0.94
CA LEU A 64 1.59 11.45 2.10
C LEU A 64 2.36 12.33 3.10
N TRP A 65 2.79 13.53 2.69
CA TRP A 65 3.56 14.44 3.53
C TRP A 65 2.71 15.26 4.51
N ASP A 66 1.40 15.37 4.24
CA ASP A 66 0.49 16.07 5.14
C ASP A 66 -0.45 15.08 5.85
N THR A 67 -0.23 14.92 7.14
CA THR A 67 -0.99 14.01 8.00
C THR A 67 -2.47 14.41 8.17
N GLY A 68 -2.85 15.64 7.81
CA GLY A 68 -4.23 16.14 7.90
C GLY A 68 -5.19 15.55 6.86
N PHE A 69 -4.70 14.86 5.82
CA PHE A 69 -5.52 14.39 4.70
C PHE A 69 -6.01 12.95 4.78
N TRP A 70 -5.87 12.28 5.91
CA TRP A 70 -6.27 10.88 6.08
C TRP A 70 -5.64 9.93 5.05
N ALA A 71 -4.45 10.28 4.56
CA ALA A 71 -3.66 9.42 3.68
C ALA A 71 -2.93 8.37 4.52
N PRO A 72 -2.82 7.13 4.05
CA PRO A 72 -2.10 6.10 4.78
C PRO A 72 -0.59 6.35 4.67
N VAL A 73 0.02 6.74 5.76
CA VAL A 73 1.48 6.98 5.86
C VAL A 73 2.19 5.81 6.51
N PHE A 74 1.43 4.98 7.24
CA PHE A 74 1.97 3.92 8.09
C PHE A 74 1.62 2.54 7.58
N ALA A 75 2.58 1.63 7.75
CA ALA A 75 2.48 0.24 7.37
C ALA A 75 1.72 -0.56 8.44
N ASP A 76 0.41 -0.26 8.57
CA ASP A 76 -0.48 -0.87 9.55
C ASP A 76 -1.81 -1.29 8.94
N TRP A 77 -2.55 -2.10 9.68
CA TRP A 77 -3.93 -2.46 9.39
C TRP A 77 -4.83 -2.22 10.59
N GLY A 78 -6.13 -1.99 10.40
CA GLY A 78 -7.06 -1.77 11.52
C GLY A 78 -8.53 -1.75 11.13
N PHE A 79 -9.38 -1.80 12.16
CA PHE A 79 -10.83 -1.74 12.02
C PHE A 79 -11.31 -0.29 11.90
N GLN A 80 -12.03 0.04 10.81
CA GLN A 80 -12.56 1.39 10.56
C GLN A 80 -11.52 2.51 10.67
N ASN A 81 -10.22 2.16 10.72
CA ASN A 81 -9.14 3.11 10.90
C ASN A 81 -8.69 3.68 9.54
N ARG A 82 -8.89 5.00 9.35
CA ARG A 82 -8.52 5.70 8.10
C ARG A 82 -7.06 6.15 8.05
N THR A 83 -6.32 5.96 9.13
CA THR A 83 -4.89 6.30 9.18
C THR A 83 -4.00 5.14 8.76
N THR A 84 -4.55 3.91 8.67
CA THR A 84 -3.82 2.70 8.28
C THR A 84 -3.76 2.50 6.77
N ALA A 85 -2.76 1.77 6.30
CA ALA A 85 -2.61 1.39 4.89
C ALA A 85 -3.64 0.36 4.46
N LEU A 86 -4.09 -0.49 5.40
CA LEU A 86 -5.12 -1.49 5.16
C LEU A 86 -6.21 -1.38 6.22
N ARG A 87 -7.45 -1.25 5.78
CA ARG A 87 -8.60 -1.02 6.65
C ARG A 87 -9.65 -2.10 6.46
N ILE A 88 -10.11 -2.71 7.55
CA ILE A 88 -11.32 -3.53 7.56
C ILE A 88 -12.52 -2.58 7.64
N SER A 89 -13.20 -2.38 6.51
CA SER A 89 -14.31 -1.43 6.40
C SER A 89 -15.69 -2.07 6.58
N ALA A 90 -15.79 -3.38 6.40
CA ALA A 90 -16.98 -4.20 6.62
C ALA A 90 -16.59 -5.68 6.70
N PRO A 91 -17.41 -6.56 7.28
CA PRO A 91 -17.21 -8.01 7.23
C PRO A 91 -17.04 -8.51 5.81
N GLY A 92 -16.13 -9.45 5.63
CA GLY A 92 -15.87 -10.12 4.34
C GLY A 92 -15.11 -9.29 3.30
N ARG A 93 -14.57 -8.12 3.68
CA ARG A 93 -13.72 -7.31 2.79
C ARG A 93 -12.76 -6.45 3.56
N PHE A 94 -11.67 -6.10 2.90
CA PHE A 94 -10.75 -5.05 3.35
C PHE A 94 -10.47 -4.03 2.24
N GLU A 95 -9.98 -2.88 2.64
CA GLU A 95 -9.66 -1.75 1.78
C GLU A 95 -8.15 -1.50 1.79
N TYR A 96 -7.48 -1.70 0.65
CA TYR A 96 -6.10 -1.28 0.44
C TYR A 96 -6.07 0.21 0.06
N ARG A 97 -5.32 1.01 0.81
CA ARG A 97 -5.40 2.47 0.79
C ARG A 97 -4.14 3.17 0.26
N SER A 98 -3.00 2.45 0.18
CA SER A 98 -1.74 2.99 -0.35
C SER A 98 -1.74 3.05 -1.87
N VAL A 99 -2.82 3.60 -2.44
CA VAL A 99 -3.08 3.64 -3.87
C VAL A 99 -3.73 4.96 -4.26
N ASP A 100 -3.33 5.53 -5.38
CA ASP A 100 -3.90 6.78 -5.91
C ASP A 100 -4.51 6.62 -7.31
N SER A 101 -5.03 7.73 -7.85
CA SER A 101 -5.73 7.73 -9.14
C SER A 101 -4.83 7.56 -10.36
N ALA A 102 -3.48 7.63 -10.20
CA ALA A 102 -2.52 7.39 -11.28
C ALA A 102 -2.19 5.89 -11.43
N VAL A 103 -2.79 5.04 -10.58
CA VAL A 103 -2.56 3.61 -10.57
C VAL A 103 -2.92 2.94 -11.91
N ASN A 104 -2.08 2.00 -12.34
CA ASN A 104 -2.52 0.98 -13.29
C ASN A 104 -3.17 -0.16 -12.49
N PRO A 105 -4.51 -0.33 -12.56
CA PRO A 105 -5.20 -1.31 -11.73
C PRO A 105 -4.74 -2.74 -11.99
N TYR A 106 -4.38 -3.10 -13.22
CA TYR A 106 -3.90 -4.43 -13.56
C TYR A 106 -2.59 -4.76 -12.82
N LEU A 107 -1.63 -3.82 -12.79
CA LEU A 107 -0.37 -4.03 -12.08
C LEU A 107 -0.57 -4.06 -10.57
N SER A 108 -1.39 -3.16 -10.04
CA SER A 108 -1.70 -3.10 -8.61
C SER A 108 -2.38 -4.39 -8.13
N PHE A 109 -3.40 -4.87 -8.84
CA PHE A 109 -4.06 -6.11 -8.48
C PHE A 109 -3.17 -7.34 -8.67
N ALA A 110 -2.32 -7.38 -9.70
CA ALA A 110 -1.36 -8.47 -9.87
C ALA A 110 -0.40 -8.56 -8.67
N GLY A 111 0.14 -7.42 -8.21
CA GLY A 111 0.97 -7.35 -7.01
C GLY A 111 0.23 -7.77 -5.75
N LEU A 112 -0.99 -7.26 -5.55
CA LEU A 112 -1.83 -7.62 -4.40
C LEU A 112 -2.17 -9.11 -4.37
N LEU A 113 -2.50 -9.72 -5.51
CA LEU A 113 -2.77 -11.16 -5.60
C LEU A 113 -1.53 -11.98 -5.24
N LYS A 114 -0.34 -11.60 -5.71
CA LYS A 114 0.92 -12.25 -5.34
C LYS A 114 1.22 -12.14 -3.85
N ALA A 115 1.03 -10.97 -3.27
CA ALA A 115 1.23 -10.77 -1.84
C ALA A 115 0.26 -11.58 -0.98
N MET A 116 -1.03 -11.63 -1.38
CA MET A 116 -2.04 -12.46 -0.68
C MET A 116 -1.73 -13.96 -0.80
N ASP A 117 -1.31 -14.41 -1.97
CA ASP A 117 -0.90 -15.80 -2.23
C ASP A 117 0.27 -16.22 -1.33
N ASP A 118 1.32 -15.40 -1.26
CA ASP A 118 2.45 -15.60 -0.35
C ASP A 118 2.02 -15.65 1.12
N GLY A 119 1.09 -14.77 1.52
CA GLY A 119 0.52 -14.77 2.86
C GLY A 119 -0.21 -16.07 3.21
N LEU A 120 -0.96 -16.62 2.26
CA LEU A 120 -1.65 -17.90 2.40
C LEU A 120 -0.66 -19.08 2.44
N GLU A 121 0.31 -19.12 1.53
CA GLU A 121 1.31 -20.19 1.46
C GLU A 121 2.20 -20.25 2.72
N ARG A 122 2.64 -19.09 3.20
CA ARG A 122 3.52 -18.98 4.38
C ARG A 122 2.77 -18.91 5.71
N ASN A 123 1.45 -18.88 5.70
CA ASN A 123 0.60 -18.71 6.88
C ASN A 123 0.97 -17.46 7.69
N LEU A 124 1.13 -16.32 7.00
CA LEU A 124 1.55 -15.09 7.63
C LEU A 124 0.48 -14.51 8.55
N ASP A 125 0.92 -14.01 9.70
CA ASP A 125 0.09 -13.29 10.68
C ASP A 125 0.35 -11.78 10.53
N PRO A 126 -0.68 -10.96 10.30
CA PRO A 126 -0.51 -9.51 10.20
C PRO A 126 -0.18 -8.83 11.54
N GLY A 127 -0.17 -9.55 12.64
CA GLY A 127 -0.06 -9.00 13.98
C GLY A 127 -1.36 -8.33 14.47
N PRO A 128 -1.33 -7.65 15.62
CA PRO A 128 -2.51 -6.98 16.17
C PRO A 128 -2.94 -5.77 15.33
N PRO A 129 -4.25 -5.47 15.27
CA PRO A 129 -4.72 -4.29 14.57
C PRO A 129 -4.30 -3.00 15.28
N GLU A 130 -4.09 -1.93 14.52
CA GLU A 130 -3.88 -0.60 15.05
C GLU A 130 -5.23 0.07 15.37
N GLU A 131 -5.47 0.28 16.64
CA GLU A 131 -6.73 0.86 17.14
C GLU A 131 -6.67 2.38 17.32
N ARG A 132 -5.43 2.94 17.35
CA ARG A 132 -5.21 4.35 17.61
C ARG A 132 -5.25 5.18 16.34
N ASN A 133 -5.50 6.47 16.49
CA ASN A 133 -5.13 7.45 15.48
C ASN A 133 -3.60 7.51 15.43
N ILE A 134 -3.01 7.00 14.33
CA ILE A 134 -1.55 6.87 14.21
C ILE A 134 -0.84 8.23 14.21
N TYR A 135 -1.48 9.27 13.72
CA TYR A 135 -0.92 10.63 13.76
C TYR A 135 -0.68 11.09 15.20
N GLU A 136 -1.63 10.82 16.10
CA GLU A 136 -1.47 11.10 17.54
C GLU A 136 -0.40 10.19 18.18
N ALA A 137 -0.26 8.96 17.72
CA ALA A 137 0.75 8.04 18.20
C ALA A 137 2.17 8.48 17.81
N MET A 138 2.34 9.11 16.64
CA MET A 138 3.61 9.73 16.22
C MET A 138 4.01 10.91 17.08
N ASP A 139 3.06 11.80 17.35
CA ASP A 139 3.29 12.95 18.22
C ASP A 139 3.71 12.53 19.63
N ALA A 140 3.31 11.32 20.04
CA ALA A 140 3.75 10.68 21.28
C ALA A 140 5.12 9.96 21.19
N GLY A 141 5.85 10.08 20.08
CA GLY A 141 7.21 9.56 19.91
C GLY A 141 7.30 8.04 19.71
N LYS A 142 6.25 7.38 19.24
CA LYS A 142 6.28 5.95 18.92
C LYS A 142 6.93 5.71 17.56
N ASP A 143 7.80 4.72 17.53
CA ASP A 143 8.37 4.20 16.27
C ASP A 143 7.29 3.40 15.54
N VAL A 144 6.83 3.93 14.41
CA VAL A 144 5.85 3.30 13.53
C VAL A 144 6.46 3.18 12.14
N GLN A 145 6.45 1.97 11.60
CA GLN A 145 6.98 1.74 10.26
C GLN A 145 6.15 2.51 9.22
N LYS A 146 6.84 3.35 8.43
CA LYS A 146 6.21 4.10 7.34
C LYS A 146 6.22 3.31 6.04
N ILE A 147 5.20 3.53 5.23
CA ILE A 147 5.27 3.19 3.81
C ILE A 147 6.34 4.08 3.14
N PRO A 148 6.82 3.75 1.92
CA PRO A 148 7.71 4.65 1.18
C PRO A 148 7.11 6.05 1.05
N MET A 149 7.93 7.07 1.28
CA MET A 149 7.53 8.48 1.22
C MET A 149 7.96 9.16 -0.08
N SER A 150 8.62 8.41 -0.97
CA SER A 150 9.03 8.87 -2.30
C SER A 150 8.97 7.74 -3.32
N LEU A 151 8.89 8.09 -4.61
CA LEU A 151 8.96 7.11 -5.69
C LEU A 151 10.29 6.34 -5.67
N GLY A 152 11.39 7.01 -5.32
CA GLY A 152 12.70 6.37 -5.18
C GLY A 152 12.71 5.25 -4.15
N GLU A 153 12.23 5.53 -2.94
CA GLU A 153 12.13 4.52 -1.87
C GLU A 153 11.21 3.35 -2.25
N ALA A 154 10.09 3.65 -2.93
CA ALA A 154 9.15 2.61 -3.36
C ALA A 154 9.74 1.71 -4.45
N LEU A 155 10.51 2.27 -5.38
CA LEU A 155 11.24 1.50 -6.41
C LEU A 155 12.31 0.60 -5.78
N ASP A 156 13.03 1.09 -4.78
CA ASP A 156 14.02 0.30 -4.06
C ASP A 156 13.35 -0.85 -3.29
N ALA A 157 12.19 -0.60 -2.68
CA ALA A 157 11.41 -1.64 -2.02
C ALA A 157 10.89 -2.70 -3.01
N LEU A 158 10.37 -2.27 -4.18
CA LEU A 158 9.91 -3.21 -5.22
C LEU A 158 11.06 -4.04 -5.79
N ARG A 159 12.24 -3.44 -6.00
CA ARG A 159 13.42 -4.16 -6.49
C ARG A 159 13.87 -5.25 -5.52
N ALA A 160 13.76 -5.00 -4.22
CA ALA A 160 14.18 -5.93 -3.17
C ALA A 160 13.17 -7.05 -2.89
N ASP A 161 11.92 -6.91 -3.35
CA ASP A 161 10.82 -7.82 -3.06
C ASP A 161 10.58 -8.78 -4.24
N GLU A 162 11.05 -10.02 -4.13
CA GLU A 162 10.93 -11.02 -5.18
C GLU A 162 9.49 -11.46 -5.43
N VAL A 163 8.63 -11.42 -4.41
CA VAL A 163 7.23 -11.83 -4.52
C VAL A 163 6.45 -10.83 -5.36
N VAL A 164 6.45 -9.55 -4.98
CA VAL A 164 5.74 -8.50 -5.73
C VAL A 164 6.37 -8.29 -7.11
N LYS A 165 7.70 -8.36 -7.21
CA LYS A 165 8.42 -8.29 -8.49
C LYS A 165 7.96 -9.39 -9.46
N SER A 166 7.64 -10.58 -8.97
CA SER A 166 7.15 -11.69 -9.80
C SER A 166 5.79 -11.42 -10.46
N ALA A 167 5.04 -10.42 -9.96
CA ALA A 167 3.82 -9.95 -10.61
C ALA A 167 4.06 -9.22 -11.94
N LEU A 168 5.33 -8.86 -12.23
CA LEU A 168 5.76 -8.22 -13.47
C LEU A 168 6.70 -9.18 -14.24
N PRO A 169 6.15 -10.16 -14.97
CA PRO A 169 6.93 -11.23 -15.56
C PRO A 169 7.76 -10.78 -16.77
N GLY A 170 8.81 -11.55 -17.08
CA GLY A 170 9.68 -11.33 -18.22
C GLY A 170 10.41 -9.99 -18.10
N GLU A 171 10.35 -9.17 -19.14
CA GLU A 171 11.00 -7.86 -19.19
C GLU A 171 10.16 -6.76 -18.53
N MET A 172 8.93 -7.04 -18.11
CA MET A 172 7.98 -6.04 -17.60
C MET A 172 8.53 -5.29 -16.38
N PHE A 173 9.16 -6.01 -15.44
CA PHE A 173 9.79 -5.37 -14.28
C PHE A 173 10.89 -4.39 -14.70
N MET A 174 11.80 -4.81 -15.57
CA MET A 174 12.91 -3.95 -16.03
C MET A 174 12.39 -2.71 -16.76
N VAL A 175 11.37 -2.87 -17.61
CA VAL A 175 10.76 -1.75 -18.33
C VAL A 175 10.07 -0.80 -17.35
N PHE A 176 9.24 -1.33 -16.43
CA PHE A 176 8.55 -0.52 -15.42
C PHE A 176 9.56 0.26 -14.57
N GLU A 177 10.56 -0.44 -14.03
CA GLU A 177 11.58 0.17 -13.18
C GLU A 177 12.37 1.24 -13.93
N HIS A 178 12.81 0.96 -15.15
CA HIS A 178 13.57 1.91 -15.96
C HIS A 178 12.80 3.23 -16.16
N TYR A 179 11.52 3.16 -16.60
CA TYR A 179 10.72 4.35 -16.81
C TYR A 179 10.43 5.12 -15.51
N LYS A 180 10.20 4.40 -14.41
CA LYS A 180 9.91 5.03 -13.12
C LYS A 180 11.16 5.60 -12.45
N ARG A 181 12.31 4.97 -12.64
CA ARG A 181 13.60 5.50 -12.18
C ARG A 181 13.98 6.77 -12.95
N ASP A 182 13.81 6.78 -14.28
CA ASP A 182 14.01 7.98 -15.10
C ASP A 182 13.06 9.13 -14.67
N GLU A 183 11.78 8.84 -14.39
CA GLU A 183 10.84 9.84 -13.85
C GLU A 183 11.35 10.43 -12.54
N TRP A 184 11.80 9.57 -11.61
CA TRP A 184 12.32 9.98 -10.31
C TRP A 184 13.60 10.81 -10.43
N GLU A 185 14.54 10.40 -11.28
CA GLU A 185 15.80 11.13 -11.52
C GLU A 185 15.54 12.50 -12.15
N ARG A 186 14.73 12.57 -13.20
CA ARG A 186 14.37 13.85 -13.84
C ARG A 186 13.69 14.81 -12.87
N PHE A 187 12.82 14.30 -12.01
CA PHE A 187 12.21 15.13 -10.96
C PHE A 187 13.27 15.72 -10.03
N ASN A 188 14.24 14.94 -9.57
CA ASN A 188 15.29 15.40 -8.65
C ASN A 188 16.26 16.41 -9.30
N TRP A 189 16.46 16.32 -10.59
CA TRP A 189 17.34 17.27 -11.31
C TRP A 189 16.62 18.57 -11.70
N THR A 190 15.31 18.61 -11.58
CA THR A 190 14.54 19.79 -11.97
C THR A 190 14.63 20.84 -10.88
N VAL A 191 15.18 22.00 -11.21
CA VAL A 191 15.13 23.18 -10.33
C VAL A 191 13.70 23.74 -10.40
N THR A 192 13.06 23.87 -9.25
CA THR A 192 11.69 24.36 -9.12
C THR A 192 11.67 25.84 -8.70
N ASP A 193 10.51 26.48 -8.85
CA ASP A 193 10.34 27.86 -8.36
C ASP A 193 10.60 27.94 -6.85
N TRP A 194 10.25 26.90 -6.09
CA TRP A 194 10.54 26.81 -4.66
C TRP A 194 12.04 26.84 -4.37
N ASP A 195 12.87 26.11 -5.14
CA ASP A 195 14.33 26.15 -4.96
C ASP A 195 14.88 27.54 -5.21
N VAL A 196 14.34 28.22 -6.24
CA VAL A 196 14.75 29.58 -6.58
C VAL A 196 14.34 30.57 -5.47
N GLU A 197 13.10 30.52 -5.02
CA GLU A 197 12.57 31.40 -3.97
C GLU A 197 13.29 31.20 -2.64
N GLU A 198 13.64 29.95 -2.30
CA GLU A 198 14.25 29.62 -1.01
C GLU A 198 15.76 29.88 -0.97
N TYR A 199 16.47 29.65 -2.08
CA TYR A 199 17.93 29.61 -2.05
C TYR A 199 18.64 30.71 -2.85
N LEU A 200 18.01 31.35 -3.84
CA LEU A 200 18.70 32.27 -4.75
C LEU A 200 19.36 33.46 -4.01
N ASP A 201 18.69 33.99 -3.01
CA ASP A 201 19.18 35.14 -2.24
C ASP A 201 20.00 34.79 -0.97
N ILE A 202 20.09 33.49 -0.64
CA ILE A 202 20.72 33.00 0.58
C ILE A 202 22.08 32.36 0.31
N LEU A 203 22.23 31.73 -0.85
CA LEU A 203 23.48 31.07 -1.24
C LEU A 203 24.47 32.06 -1.86
N PRO A 204 25.76 32.04 -1.43
CA PRO A 204 26.80 32.91 -1.98
C PRO A 204 27.11 32.64 -3.44
#